data_b9c3ae601fa7e2d84c1732b7a244f1e4
#
_entry.id   b9c3ae601fa7e2d84c1732b7a244f1e4
#
_cell.length_a   1.000
_cell.length_b   1.000
_cell.length_c   1.000
_cell.angle_alpha   90.00
_cell.angle_beta   90.00
_cell.angle_gamma   90.00
#
_symmetry.space_group_name_H-M   'P 1'
#
loop_
_entity.id
_entity.type
_entity.pdbx_description
1 polymer ?
#
loop_
_entity_poly.entity_id
_entity_poly.type
_entity_poly.pdbx_seq_one_letter_code
_entity_poly.pdbx_strand_id
1 'polypeptide(L)'
;MRSGSLVTVPYTMDLNDAVLYRYDAEGEEFARMILDHFETVWREGADIPRVMCIALHPYMMGQPHRIRHLDRALGQIMAREGVWQATGAEIADWYIANALPTFQAHLGQIA
;
A
#
# COMPACT_ATOMS: atom_id res chain seq x y z
N MET A 1 -7.41 -24.36 5.97
CA MET A 1 -8.44 -24.60 4.94
C MET A 1 -8.18 -25.95 4.28
N ARG A 2 -9.19 -26.74 4.08
CA ARG A 2 -9.07 -28.05 3.41
C ARG A 2 -9.23 -27.95 1.89
N SER A 3 -9.75 -26.84 1.39
CA SER A 3 -9.92 -26.56 -0.03
C SER A 3 -10.01 -25.04 -0.24
N GLY A 4 -9.70 -24.60 -1.47
CA GLY A 4 -9.72 -23.19 -1.84
C GLY A 4 -8.32 -22.58 -1.96
N SER A 5 -8.28 -21.27 -2.23
CA SER A 5 -7.06 -20.51 -2.37
C SER A 5 -7.05 -19.33 -1.40
N LEU A 6 -5.83 -18.92 -1.01
CA LEU A 6 -5.59 -17.76 -0.16
C LEU A 6 -4.76 -16.74 -0.95
N VAL A 7 -5.25 -15.51 -1.00
CA VAL A 7 -4.51 -14.39 -1.58
C VAL A 7 -3.90 -13.57 -0.45
N THR A 8 -2.58 -13.39 -0.50
CA THR A 8 -1.88 -12.51 0.43
C THR A 8 -1.78 -11.12 -0.16
N VAL A 9 -2.37 -10.15 0.53
CA VAL A 9 -2.23 -8.73 0.18
C VAL A 9 -0.98 -8.17 0.87
N PRO A 10 -0.10 -7.45 0.16
CA PRO A 10 1.12 -6.92 0.75
C PRO A 10 0.85 -6.03 1.97
N TYR A 11 1.66 -6.23 2.99
CA TYR A 11 1.73 -5.38 4.17
C TYR A 11 3.10 -4.70 4.22
N THR A 12 3.16 -3.53 4.81
CA THR A 12 4.39 -2.73 4.82
C THR A 12 5.22 -2.94 6.08
N MET A 13 6.54 -2.88 5.94
CA MET A 13 7.47 -2.83 7.06
C MET A 13 7.81 -1.40 7.48
N ASP A 14 8.05 -0.52 6.52
CA ASP A 14 8.55 0.83 6.76
C ASP A 14 7.45 1.91 6.74
N LEU A 15 6.42 1.76 5.91
CA LEU A 15 5.28 2.67 5.90
C LEU A 15 4.31 2.35 7.03
N ASN A 16 4.84 2.35 8.23
CA ASN A 16 4.14 2.09 9.48
C ASN A 16 4.45 3.24 10.42
N ASP A 17 3.45 3.87 10.99
CA ASP A 17 3.65 5.01 11.88
C ASP A 17 4.41 4.68 13.17
N ALA A 18 4.66 3.39 13.43
CA ALA A 18 5.57 2.95 14.49
C ALA A 18 6.99 3.52 14.32
N VAL A 19 7.39 3.91 13.10
CA VAL A 19 8.69 4.57 12.86
C VAL A 19 8.82 5.89 13.62
N LEU A 20 7.71 6.55 13.97
CA LEU A 20 7.72 7.77 14.78
C LEU A 20 8.42 7.57 16.13
N TYR A 21 8.24 6.39 16.72
CA TYR A 21 8.90 6.06 17.97
C TYR A 21 10.27 5.39 17.77
N ARG A 22 10.37 4.55 16.76
CA ARG A 22 11.62 3.81 16.48
C ARG A 22 12.77 4.73 16.12
N TYR A 23 12.49 5.79 15.37
CA TYR A 23 13.50 6.70 14.83
C TYR A 23 13.35 8.14 15.32
N ASP A 24 12.54 8.34 16.36
CA ASP A 24 12.23 9.67 16.89
C ASP A 24 11.77 10.65 15.79
N ALA A 25 10.96 10.16 14.87
CA ALA A 25 10.51 10.91 13.70
C ALA A 25 9.23 11.69 14.00
N GLU A 26 9.08 12.83 13.32
CA GLU A 26 7.88 13.65 13.39
C GLU A 26 6.83 13.23 12.37
N GLY A 27 5.58 13.66 12.58
CA GLY A 27 4.47 13.35 11.67
C GLY A 27 4.71 13.85 10.25
N GLU A 28 5.37 14.99 10.08
CA GLU A 28 5.74 15.53 8.78
C GLU A 28 6.74 14.64 8.04
N GLU A 29 7.72 14.09 8.75
CA GLU A 29 8.69 13.16 8.17
C GLU A 29 8.02 11.88 7.69
N PHE A 30 7.09 11.35 8.47
CA PHE A 30 6.32 10.18 8.06
C PHE A 30 5.49 10.47 6.82
N ALA A 31 4.84 11.63 6.75
CA ALA A 31 4.10 12.06 5.56
C ALA A 31 5.03 12.16 4.33
N ARG A 32 6.25 12.66 4.50
CA ARG A 32 7.24 12.70 3.42
C ARG A 32 7.65 11.29 2.97
N MET A 33 7.85 10.38 3.91
CA MET A 33 8.13 8.97 3.59
C MET A 33 7.01 8.34 2.76
N ILE A 34 5.77 8.60 3.14
CA ILE A 34 4.59 8.13 2.39
C ILE A 34 4.63 8.64 0.95
N LEU A 35 4.86 9.94 0.77
CA LEU A 35 4.87 10.55 -0.56
C LEU A 35 6.05 10.08 -1.41
N ASP A 36 7.23 9.95 -0.84
CA ASP A 36 8.42 9.45 -1.53
C ASP A 36 8.21 7.99 -1.99
N HIS A 37 7.68 7.15 -1.12
CA HIS A 37 7.34 5.77 -1.45
C HIS A 37 6.29 5.71 -2.55
N PHE A 38 5.24 6.52 -2.41
CA PHE A 38 4.18 6.60 -3.41
C PHE A 38 4.72 6.97 -4.78
N GLU A 39 5.58 7.97 -4.87
CA GLU A 39 6.12 8.43 -6.14
C GLU A 39 6.85 7.31 -6.89
N THR A 40 7.63 6.52 -6.17
CA THR A 40 8.34 5.37 -6.76
C THR A 40 7.36 4.30 -7.23
N VAL A 41 6.44 3.90 -6.37
CA VAL A 41 5.45 2.86 -6.68
C VAL A 41 4.53 3.30 -7.82
N TRP A 42 4.17 4.58 -7.86
CA TRP A 42 3.32 5.14 -8.91
C TRP A 42 4.02 5.10 -10.29
N ARG A 43 5.31 5.42 -10.34
CA ARG A 43 6.09 5.30 -11.59
C ARG A 43 6.17 3.85 -12.06
N GLU A 44 6.46 2.93 -11.16
CA GLU A 44 6.51 1.51 -11.48
C GLU A 44 5.15 0.96 -11.92
N GLY A 45 4.09 1.50 -11.36
CA GLY A 45 2.72 1.13 -11.66
C GLY A 45 2.24 1.47 -13.07
N ALA A 46 2.98 2.30 -13.81
CA ALA A 46 2.70 2.57 -15.22
C ALA A 46 2.82 1.31 -16.09
N ASP A 47 3.73 0.42 -15.73
CA ASP A 47 4.00 -0.81 -16.48
C ASP A 47 3.33 -2.03 -15.82
N ILE A 48 3.43 -2.15 -14.51
CA ILE A 48 2.92 -3.30 -13.74
C ILE A 48 2.14 -2.77 -12.54
N PRO A 49 0.88 -3.20 -12.33
CA PRO A 49 0.11 -2.78 -11.17
C PRO A 49 0.85 -3.02 -9.86
N ARG A 50 0.79 -2.03 -8.98
CA ARG A 50 1.43 -2.07 -7.67
C ARG A 50 0.40 -1.86 -6.57
N VAL A 51 0.65 -2.45 -5.41
CA VAL A 51 -0.13 -2.23 -4.20
C VAL A 51 0.74 -1.49 -3.19
N MET A 52 0.18 -0.43 -2.62
CA MET A 52 0.79 0.31 -1.53
C MET A 52 -0.08 0.21 -0.28
N CYS A 53 0.53 -0.13 0.82
CA CYS A 53 -0.13 -0.22 2.12
C CYS A 53 0.55 0.74 3.10
N ILE A 54 -0.25 1.45 3.87
CA ILE A 54 0.23 2.32 4.96
C ILE A 54 -0.39 1.80 6.24
N ALA A 55 0.45 1.39 7.19
CA ALA A 55 0.00 0.89 8.48
C ALA A 55 -0.10 2.04 9.48
N LEU A 56 -1.25 2.19 10.11
CA LEU A 56 -1.56 3.31 10.99
C LEU A 56 -2.10 2.83 12.33
N HIS A 57 -1.75 3.59 13.37
CA HIS A 57 -2.31 3.44 14.71
C HIS A 57 -2.96 4.76 15.12
N PRO A 58 -4.21 4.77 15.60
CA PRO A 58 -4.88 6.01 15.97
C PRO A 58 -4.12 6.83 17.02
N TYR A 59 -3.47 6.16 17.96
CA TYR A 59 -2.70 6.83 19.01
C TYR A 59 -1.35 7.38 18.53
N MET A 60 -0.95 7.10 17.29
CA MET A 60 0.24 7.64 16.64
C MET A 60 -0.15 8.74 15.66
N MET A 61 -0.34 8.42 14.39
CA MET A 61 -0.68 9.42 13.36
C MET A 61 -2.08 10.02 13.50
N GLY A 62 -2.97 9.39 14.26
CA GLY A 62 -4.30 9.93 14.55
C GLY A 62 -4.32 11.06 15.58
N GLN A 63 -3.19 11.42 16.19
CA GLN A 63 -3.12 12.51 17.16
C GLN A 63 -3.34 13.88 16.51
N PRO A 64 -3.95 14.86 17.21
CA PRO A 64 -4.29 16.17 16.64
C PRO A 64 -3.11 16.91 16.00
N HIS A 65 -1.92 16.75 16.53
CA HIS A 65 -0.73 17.44 16.02
C HIS A 65 -0.07 16.71 14.83
N ARG A 66 -0.54 15.51 14.49
CA ARG A 66 0.02 14.69 13.42
C ARG A 66 -0.97 14.45 12.27
N ILE A 67 -2.26 14.34 12.56
CA ILE A 67 -3.27 13.94 11.58
C ILE A 67 -3.30 14.82 10.33
N ARG A 68 -3.01 16.10 10.46
CA ARG A 68 -2.98 17.03 9.32
C ARG A 68 -1.92 16.66 8.28
N HIS A 69 -0.80 16.08 8.73
CA HIS A 69 0.26 15.64 7.82
C HIS A 69 -0.16 14.41 7.02
N LEU A 70 -0.85 13.48 7.67
CA LEU A 70 -1.41 12.31 7.01
C LEU A 70 -2.50 12.71 6.01
N ASP A 71 -3.42 13.58 6.41
CA ASP A 71 -4.48 14.08 5.54
C ASP A 71 -3.93 14.73 4.27
N ARG A 72 -2.91 15.57 4.43
CA ARG A 72 -2.24 16.22 3.30
C ARG A 72 -1.59 15.20 2.37
N ALA A 73 -0.87 14.23 2.91
CA ALA A 73 -0.21 13.20 2.10
C ALA A 73 -1.22 12.35 1.34
N LEU A 74 -2.27 11.89 1.99
CA LEU A 74 -3.33 11.12 1.34
C LEU A 74 -4.07 11.93 0.28
N GLY A 75 -4.32 13.22 0.55
CA GLY A 75 -4.93 14.13 -0.42
C GLY A 75 -4.10 14.27 -1.70
N GLN A 76 -2.79 14.39 -1.58
CA GLN A 76 -1.88 14.45 -2.72
C GLN A 76 -1.88 13.14 -3.52
N ILE A 77 -1.91 12.00 -2.84
CA ILE A 77 -1.97 10.69 -3.50
C ILE A 77 -3.27 10.54 -4.29
N MET A 78 -4.39 10.88 -3.66
CA MET A 78 -5.71 10.73 -4.29
C MET A 78 -5.95 11.71 -5.44
N ALA A 79 -5.18 12.77 -5.53
CA ALA A 79 -5.21 13.71 -6.66
C ALA A 79 -4.47 13.20 -7.90
N ARG A 80 -3.68 12.13 -7.80
CA ARG A 80 -2.93 11.56 -8.92
C ARG A 80 -3.79 10.59 -9.74
N GLU A 81 -3.62 10.61 -11.06
CA GLU A 81 -4.29 9.67 -11.95
C GLU A 81 -3.77 8.25 -11.74
N GLY A 82 -4.64 7.27 -11.97
CA GLY A 82 -4.27 5.85 -11.88
C GLY A 82 -4.18 5.30 -10.46
N VAL A 83 -4.65 6.04 -9.48
CA VAL A 83 -4.74 5.58 -8.09
C VAL A 83 -6.12 5.00 -7.82
N TRP A 84 -6.14 3.78 -7.32
CA TRP A 84 -7.35 3.09 -6.91
C TRP A 84 -7.31 2.86 -5.40
N GLN A 85 -8.20 3.54 -4.68
CA GLN A 85 -8.40 3.29 -3.26
C GLN A 85 -9.31 2.07 -3.11
N ALA A 86 -8.79 1.00 -2.56
CA ALA A 86 -9.47 -0.28 -2.49
C ALA A 86 -9.31 -0.95 -1.13
N THR A 87 -10.28 -1.81 -0.83
CA THR A 87 -10.17 -2.74 0.30
C THR A 87 -9.29 -3.93 -0.08
N GLY A 88 -8.79 -4.66 0.93
CA GLY A 88 -8.03 -5.89 0.68
C GLY A 88 -8.84 -6.91 -0.12
N ALA A 89 -10.14 -7.03 0.13
CA ALA A 89 -11.02 -7.92 -0.61
C ALA A 89 -11.13 -7.53 -2.09
N GLU A 90 -11.30 -6.25 -2.38
CA GLU A 90 -11.34 -5.75 -3.77
C GLU A 90 -10.03 -6.02 -4.52
N ILE A 91 -8.89 -5.83 -3.87
CA ILE A 91 -7.58 -6.13 -4.45
C ILE A 91 -7.45 -7.62 -4.73
N ALA A 92 -7.84 -8.47 -3.77
CA ALA A 92 -7.79 -9.92 -3.94
C ALA A 92 -8.68 -10.38 -5.10
N ASP A 93 -9.89 -9.86 -5.20
CA ASP A 93 -10.83 -10.20 -6.28
C ASP A 93 -10.28 -9.77 -7.64
N TRP A 94 -9.71 -8.57 -7.72
CA TRP A 94 -9.06 -8.08 -8.94
C TRP A 94 -7.90 -8.99 -9.35
N TYR A 95 -7.05 -9.38 -8.40
CA TYR A 95 -5.92 -10.27 -8.66
C TYR A 95 -6.37 -11.62 -9.20
N ILE A 96 -7.38 -12.24 -8.59
CA ILE A 96 -7.92 -13.53 -9.02
C ILE A 96 -8.46 -13.44 -10.45
N ALA A 97 -9.16 -12.36 -10.78
CA ALA A 97 -9.76 -12.18 -12.10
C ALA A 97 -8.75 -11.82 -13.19
N ASN A 98 -7.71 -11.02 -12.88
CA ASN A 98 -6.87 -10.37 -13.88
C ASN A 98 -5.41 -10.84 -13.90
N ALA A 99 -4.85 -11.28 -12.78
CA ALA A 99 -3.44 -11.62 -12.66
C ALA A 99 -3.16 -13.10 -12.42
N LEU A 100 -3.98 -13.76 -11.61
CA LEU A 100 -3.76 -15.16 -11.24
C LEU A 100 -3.71 -16.12 -12.44
N PRO A 101 -4.57 -16.01 -13.46
CA PRO A 101 -4.50 -16.91 -14.62
C PRO A 101 -3.16 -16.81 -15.36
N THR A 102 -2.63 -15.61 -15.53
CA THR A 102 -1.33 -15.38 -16.17
C THR A 102 -0.20 -15.97 -15.33
N PHE A 103 -0.25 -15.80 -14.02
CA PHE A 103 0.75 -16.34 -13.10
C PHE A 103 0.74 -17.87 -13.09
N GLN A 104 -0.45 -18.47 -13.07
CA GLN A 104 -0.59 -19.93 -13.14
C GLN A 104 -0.05 -20.50 -14.46
N ALA A 105 -0.34 -19.83 -15.59
CA ALA A 105 0.21 -20.22 -16.89
C ALA A 105 1.73 -20.15 -16.90
N HIS A 106 2.32 -19.11 -16.30
CA HIS A 106 3.76 -18.98 -16.17
C HIS A 106 4.36 -20.11 -15.33
N LEU A 107 3.76 -20.43 -14.20
CA LEU A 107 4.22 -21.55 -13.36
C LEU A 107 4.19 -22.89 -14.13
N GLY A 108 3.16 -23.11 -14.94
CA GLY A 108 3.06 -24.30 -15.77
C GLY A 108 4.17 -24.40 -16.83
N GLN A 109 4.73 -23.27 -17.28
CA GLN A 109 5.83 -23.25 -18.26
C GLN A 109 7.19 -23.58 -17.66
N ILE A 110 7.38 -23.29 -16.36
CA ILE A 110 8.66 -23.51 -15.67
C ILE A 110 8.68 -24.78 -14.80
N ALA A 111 7.56 -25.44 -14.69
CA ALA A 111 7.43 -26.69 -13.89
C ALA A 111 7.95 -27.91 -14.65
#